data_84b222c4d401b2bc556f3e971e67be45
#
_entry.id   84b222c4d401b2bc556f3e971e67be45
#
_cell.length_a   1.000
_cell.length_b   1.000
_cell.length_c   1.000
_cell.angle_alpha   90.00
_cell.angle_beta   90.00
_cell.angle_gamma   90.00
#
_symmetry.space_group_name_H-M   'P 1'
#
loop_
_entity.id
_entity.type
_entity.pdbx_description
1 polymer ?
#
loop_
_entity_poly.entity_id
_entity_poly.type
_entity_poly.pdbx_seq_one_letter_code
_entity_poly.pdbx_strand_id
1 'polypeptide(L)'
;MKAYQLLSSTFIVTGFFLFACNEGVQKDQKPVDVQELTKDQPEVHGAELKESDVTLSTPLDNAMVTGGKGTYELKCQSCHRLTEEKLVGPGWKGVTKRRQPVWIMNMITNVEMMLEKDPEAQKLLEQCMVRMPNQNLTQDQARQVVEYMRSNDGEK
;
A
#
# COMPACT_ATOMS: atom_id res chain seq x y z
N MET A 1 77.57 20.18 31.19
CA MET A 1 77.27 19.77 32.58
C MET A 1 75.86 19.26 32.57
N LYS A 2 75.69 17.96 32.43
CA LYS A 2 75.33 16.98 33.46
C LYS A 2 74.12 17.43 34.28
N ALA A 3 72.99 16.76 34.10
CA ALA A 3 72.28 16.06 35.16
C ALA A 3 71.17 15.14 34.56
N TYR A 4 71.36 13.88 34.82
CA TYR A 4 70.43 12.76 34.72
C TYR A 4 69.43 12.85 35.86
N GLN A 5 68.15 12.43 35.61
CA GLN A 5 67.32 11.71 36.57
C GLN A 5 66.22 11.07 35.76
N LEU A 6 66.18 9.78 35.54
CA LEU A 6 65.71 8.63 36.31
C LEU A 6 64.24 8.67 36.63
N LEU A 7 63.52 7.87 35.84
CA LEU A 7 62.63 6.76 36.23
C LEU A 7 61.49 7.07 37.20
N SER A 8 60.30 6.96 36.68
CA SER A 8 59.28 6.19 37.37
C SER A 8 58.28 5.59 36.35
N SER A 9 58.43 4.30 36.18
CA SER A 9 57.55 3.43 35.41
C SER A 9 56.32 3.18 36.26
N THR A 10 55.18 3.78 35.91
CA THR A 10 53.92 3.40 36.51
C THR A 10 53.11 2.62 35.47
N PHE A 11 53.12 1.32 35.63
CA PHE A 11 52.28 0.39 34.90
C PHE A 11 50.80 0.63 35.29
N ILE A 12 50.05 1.29 34.45
CA ILE A 12 48.61 1.33 34.57
C ILE A 12 48.09 0.10 33.81
N VAL A 13 47.74 -0.90 34.57
CA VAL A 13 46.96 -2.07 34.08
C VAL A 13 45.57 -1.61 33.83
N THR A 14 45.27 -1.26 32.58
CA THR A 14 43.90 -0.99 32.12
C THR A 14 43.21 -2.33 31.98
N GLY A 15 42.38 -2.67 32.96
CA GLY A 15 41.49 -3.83 32.91
C GLY A 15 40.50 -3.66 31.75
N PHE A 16 40.68 -4.49 30.74
CA PHE A 16 39.75 -4.64 29.63
C PHE A 16 38.54 -5.40 30.14
N PHE A 17 37.47 -4.68 30.55
CA PHE A 17 36.18 -5.29 30.82
C PHE A 17 35.59 -5.72 29.47
N LEU A 18 35.78 -6.97 29.12
CA LEU A 18 35.00 -7.62 28.08
C LEU A 18 33.54 -7.72 28.57
N PHE A 19 32.72 -6.77 28.17
CA PHE A 19 31.28 -6.94 28.19
C PHE A 19 30.97 -8.01 27.16
N ALA A 20 30.87 -9.25 27.60
CA ALA A 20 30.22 -10.30 26.83
C ALA A 20 28.74 -9.96 26.75
N CYS A 21 28.31 -9.41 25.63
CA CYS A 21 26.92 -9.43 25.25
C CYS A 21 26.49 -10.88 25.09
N ASN A 22 25.93 -11.43 26.13
CA ASN A 22 25.23 -12.71 26.06
C ASN A 22 23.90 -12.45 25.32
N GLU A 23 23.94 -12.46 23.99
CA GLU A 23 22.74 -12.58 23.18
C GLU A 23 22.14 -13.94 23.44
N GLY A 24 21.20 -13.97 24.39
CA GLY A 24 20.31 -15.08 24.57
C GLY A 24 19.44 -15.22 23.32
N VAL A 25 19.94 -15.97 22.34
CA VAL A 25 19.13 -16.44 21.23
C VAL A 25 18.01 -17.29 21.84
N GLN A 26 16.81 -16.71 21.96
CA GLN A 26 15.62 -17.46 22.28
C GLN A 26 15.35 -18.44 21.14
N LYS A 27 15.78 -19.68 21.34
CA LYS A 27 15.66 -20.79 20.38
C LYS A 27 14.26 -21.40 20.29
N ASP A 28 13.25 -20.84 20.93
CA ASP A 28 11.91 -21.40 20.99
C ASP A 28 10.81 -20.50 20.41
N GLN A 29 11.14 -19.69 19.39
CA GLN A 29 10.07 -19.14 18.57
C GLN A 29 9.72 -20.20 17.51
N LYS A 30 8.64 -20.96 17.78
CA LYS A 30 7.95 -21.73 16.73
C LYS A 30 7.80 -20.82 15.51
N PRO A 31 8.11 -21.30 14.29
CA PRO A 31 7.80 -20.53 13.09
C PRO A 31 6.36 -20.06 13.15
N VAL A 32 6.16 -18.76 13.11
CA VAL A 32 4.81 -18.18 13.09
C VAL A 32 4.18 -18.61 11.78
N ASP A 33 3.18 -19.48 11.86
CA ASP A 33 2.41 -19.86 10.69
C ASP A 33 1.50 -18.68 10.30
N VAL A 34 1.92 -17.98 9.26
CA VAL A 34 1.19 -16.83 8.73
C VAL A 34 -0.23 -17.23 8.30
N GLN A 35 -0.43 -18.49 7.90
CA GLN A 35 -1.74 -18.99 7.52
C GLN A 35 -2.65 -19.16 8.76
N GLU A 36 -2.11 -19.51 9.92
CA GLU A 36 -2.88 -19.59 11.16
C GLU A 36 -3.27 -18.20 11.68
N LEU A 37 -2.42 -17.19 11.50
CA LEU A 37 -2.71 -15.81 11.90
C LEU A 37 -3.75 -15.12 11.01
N THR A 38 -3.91 -15.58 9.77
CA THR A 38 -4.88 -15.00 8.82
C THR A 38 -6.18 -15.79 8.75
N LYS A 39 -6.26 -16.94 9.41
CA LYS A 39 -7.38 -17.89 9.30
C LYS A 39 -8.72 -17.35 9.82
N ASP A 40 -8.67 -16.41 10.74
CA ASP A 40 -9.84 -15.76 11.34
C ASP A 40 -9.96 -14.26 10.97
N GLN A 41 -9.11 -13.75 10.10
CA GLN A 41 -9.35 -12.44 9.50
C GLN A 41 -10.38 -12.66 8.39
N PRO A 42 -11.58 -12.07 8.48
CA PRO A 42 -12.49 -12.10 7.36
C PRO A 42 -11.72 -11.50 6.17
N GLU A 43 -11.55 -12.29 5.13
CA GLU A 43 -11.15 -11.73 3.84
C GLU A 43 -12.25 -10.71 3.51
N VAL A 44 -11.93 -9.44 3.70
CA VAL A 44 -12.86 -8.35 3.38
C VAL A 44 -12.80 -8.19 1.85
N HIS A 45 -13.27 -9.21 1.16
CA HIS A 45 -13.71 -9.05 -0.20
C HIS A 45 -15.01 -8.26 -0.11
N GLY A 46 -14.99 -7.02 -0.56
CA GLY A 46 -16.19 -6.21 -0.62
C GLY A 46 -17.28 -6.99 -1.36
N ALA A 47 -18.52 -6.93 -0.88
CA ALA A 47 -19.63 -7.45 -1.65
C ALA A 47 -19.64 -6.80 -3.04
N GLU A 48 -20.03 -7.56 -4.07
CA GLU A 48 -20.20 -7.01 -5.41
C GLU A 48 -21.18 -5.84 -5.38
N LEU A 49 -20.72 -4.67 -5.79
CA LEU A 49 -21.51 -3.46 -5.88
C LEU A 49 -22.29 -3.45 -7.19
N LYS A 50 -23.54 -2.96 -7.12
CA LYS A 50 -24.39 -2.69 -8.27
C LYS A 50 -24.44 -1.18 -8.55
N GLU A 51 -24.90 -0.79 -9.71
CA GLU A 51 -25.07 0.63 -10.07
C GLU A 51 -25.93 1.41 -9.05
N SER A 52 -26.93 0.76 -8.48
CA SER A 52 -27.78 1.34 -7.43
C SER A 52 -27.03 1.69 -6.14
N ASP A 53 -25.87 1.07 -5.90
CA ASP A 53 -25.09 1.23 -4.69
C ASP A 53 -24.08 2.38 -4.80
N VAL A 54 -23.97 2.98 -5.99
CA VAL A 54 -23.00 4.04 -6.28
C VAL A 54 -23.69 5.34 -6.63
N THR A 55 -23.66 6.28 -5.70
CA THR A 55 -24.18 7.63 -5.93
C THR A 55 -23.01 8.61 -6.10
N LEU A 56 -22.98 9.34 -7.22
CA LEU A 56 -21.97 10.35 -7.50
C LEU A 56 -22.45 11.74 -7.10
N SER A 57 -21.58 12.56 -6.55
CA SER A 57 -21.86 13.96 -6.25
C SER A 57 -21.80 14.82 -7.52
N THR A 58 -22.74 15.73 -7.67
CA THR A 58 -22.69 16.76 -8.73
C THR A 58 -23.15 18.08 -8.12
N PRO A 59 -22.29 19.07 -8.01
CA PRO A 59 -20.87 19.09 -8.37
C PRO A 59 -20.01 18.13 -7.51
N LEU A 60 -18.72 18.02 -7.84
CA LEU A 60 -17.76 17.20 -7.07
C LEU A 60 -17.74 17.61 -5.59
N ASP A 61 -17.72 16.62 -4.71
CA ASP A 61 -17.49 16.83 -3.28
C ASP A 61 -15.99 16.99 -3.00
N ASN A 62 -15.58 18.20 -2.66
CA ASN A 62 -14.18 18.53 -2.38
C ASN A 62 -13.60 17.77 -1.19
N ALA A 63 -14.41 17.40 -0.20
CA ALA A 63 -13.95 16.62 0.94
C ALA A 63 -13.65 15.18 0.50
N MET A 64 -14.52 14.59 -0.34
CA MET A 64 -14.28 13.28 -0.92
C MET A 64 -13.06 13.28 -1.87
N VAL A 65 -12.90 14.31 -2.70
CA VAL A 65 -11.72 14.46 -3.57
C VAL A 65 -10.44 14.50 -2.73
N THR A 66 -10.44 15.24 -1.62
CA THR A 66 -9.30 15.33 -0.70
C THR A 66 -8.99 13.99 -0.04
N GLY A 67 -10.02 13.28 0.44
CA GLY A 67 -9.88 11.94 1.01
C GLY A 67 -9.36 10.91 -0.01
N GLY A 68 -9.89 10.97 -1.23
CA GLY A 68 -9.44 10.13 -2.35
C GLY A 68 -8.00 10.38 -2.75
N LYS A 69 -7.57 11.64 -2.76
CA LYS A 69 -6.16 12.01 -2.97
C LYS A 69 -5.26 11.37 -1.92
N GLY A 70 -5.60 11.50 -0.63
CA GLY A 70 -4.81 10.89 0.45
C GLY A 70 -4.72 9.37 0.31
N THR A 71 -5.82 8.71 -0.05
CA THR A 71 -5.84 7.27 -0.31
C THR A 71 -4.97 6.91 -1.52
N TYR A 72 -5.03 7.68 -2.61
CA TYR A 72 -4.17 7.48 -3.77
C TYR A 72 -2.69 7.56 -3.41
N GLU A 73 -2.29 8.61 -2.69
CA GLU A 73 -0.89 8.83 -2.29
C GLU A 73 -0.35 7.71 -1.39
N LEU A 74 -1.19 7.12 -0.56
CA LEU A 74 -0.77 6.06 0.36
C LEU A 74 -0.77 4.66 -0.27
N LYS A 75 -1.74 4.36 -1.15
CA LYS A 75 -2.03 2.98 -1.56
C LYS A 75 -1.92 2.72 -3.06
N CYS A 76 -2.00 3.74 -3.90
CA CYS A 76 -2.20 3.54 -5.33
C CYS A 76 -1.04 4.07 -6.19
N GLN A 77 -0.39 5.15 -5.78
CA GLN A 77 0.60 5.88 -6.59
C GLN A 77 1.85 5.07 -6.93
N SER A 78 2.18 4.05 -6.11
CA SER A 78 3.32 3.18 -6.39
C SER A 78 3.16 2.35 -7.67
N CYS A 79 1.90 2.13 -8.08
CA CYS A 79 1.55 1.31 -9.24
C CYS A 79 0.80 2.07 -10.33
N HIS A 80 0.09 3.14 -9.99
CA HIS A 80 -0.74 3.92 -10.93
C HIS A 80 -0.30 5.37 -11.02
N ARG A 81 -0.19 5.89 -12.24
CA ARG A 81 0.04 7.32 -12.50
C ARG A 81 -1.29 8.04 -12.74
N LEU A 82 -1.33 9.34 -12.46
CA LEU A 82 -2.47 10.20 -12.78
C LEU A 82 -2.51 10.60 -14.27
N THR A 83 -1.45 10.31 -15.01
CA THR A 83 -1.35 10.49 -16.45
C THR A 83 -1.90 9.26 -17.20
N GLU A 84 -1.83 9.25 -18.54
CA GLU A 84 -2.16 8.09 -19.37
C GLU A 84 -1.07 7.01 -19.32
N GLU A 85 0.10 7.36 -18.83
CA GLU A 85 1.27 6.49 -18.82
C GLU A 85 1.08 5.33 -17.85
N LYS A 86 1.33 4.10 -18.35
CA LYS A 86 1.38 2.89 -17.54
C LYS A 86 2.67 2.88 -16.70
N LEU A 87 2.54 2.56 -15.41
CA LEU A 87 3.67 2.23 -14.55
C LEU A 87 3.71 0.71 -14.32
N VAL A 88 3.20 0.21 -13.23
CA VAL A 88 2.88 -1.21 -13.02
C VAL A 88 1.46 -1.48 -13.52
N GLY A 89 0.51 -0.70 -13.01
CA GLY A 89 -0.88 -0.66 -13.46
C GLY A 89 -1.12 0.42 -14.52
N PRO A 90 -2.31 0.47 -15.10
CA PRO A 90 -2.68 1.47 -16.10
C PRO A 90 -2.72 2.88 -15.50
N GLY A 91 -2.42 3.88 -16.33
CA GLY A 91 -2.61 5.29 -15.97
C GLY A 91 -4.09 5.65 -15.79
N TRP A 92 -4.35 6.57 -14.86
CA TRP A 92 -5.71 6.95 -14.47
C TRP A 92 -6.33 8.04 -15.32
N LYS A 93 -5.56 8.79 -16.10
CA LYS A 93 -6.10 9.84 -16.97
C LYS A 93 -7.22 9.31 -17.86
N GLY A 94 -8.39 9.91 -17.78
CA GLY A 94 -9.56 9.55 -18.57
C GLY A 94 -10.26 8.25 -18.11
N VAL A 95 -9.90 7.68 -16.95
CA VAL A 95 -10.47 6.41 -16.49
C VAL A 95 -11.97 6.50 -16.25
N THR A 96 -12.47 7.62 -15.74
CA THR A 96 -13.91 7.83 -15.47
C THR A 96 -14.73 8.02 -16.74
N LYS A 97 -14.07 8.27 -17.88
CA LYS A 97 -14.69 8.33 -19.22
C LYS A 97 -14.73 6.96 -19.89
N ARG A 98 -13.85 6.03 -19.48
CA ARG A 98 -13.72 4.69 -20.07
C ARG A 98 -14.42 3.60 -19.25
N ARG A 99 -14.65 3.83 -17.95
CA ARG A 99 -15.21 2.86 -17.03
C ARG A 99 -16.32 3.47 -16.20
N GLN A 100 -17.35 2.68 -15.98
CA GLN A 100 -18.43 3.07 -15.07
C GLN A 100 -17.92 3.16 -13.62
N PRO A 101 -18.43 4.07 -12.79
CA PRO A 101 -18.01 4.21 -11.41
C PRO A 101 -18.13 2.92 -10.59
N VAL A 102 -19.22 2.15 -10.78
CA VAL A 102 -19.40 0.86 -10.12
C VAL A 102 -18.31 -0.15 -10.51
N TRP A 103 -17.90 -0.16 -11.78
CA TRP A 103 -16.82 -1.00 -12.25
C TRP A 103 -15.49 -0.64 -11.54
N ILE A 104 -15.19 0.65 -11.44
CA ILE A 104 -13.99 1.15 -10.77
C ILE A 104 -14.02 0.77 -9.29
N MET A 105 -15.14 0.97 -8.61
CA MET A 105 -15.31 0.63 -7.20
C MET A 105 -15.13 -0.87 -6.97
N ASN A 106 -15.75 -1.73 -7.78
CA ASN A 106 -15.59 -3.18 -7.69
C ASN A 106 -14.12 -3.58 -7.93
N MET A 107 -13.43 -2.97 -8.90
CA MET A 107 -12.02 -3.25 -9.15
C MET A 107 -11.12 -2.85 -7.98
N ILE A 108 -11.50 -1.84 -7.19
CA ILE A 108 -10.76 -1.38 -6.02
C ILE A 108 -11.05 -2.25 -4.78
N THR A 109 -12.31 -2.66 -4.58
CA THR A 109 -12.77 -3.33 -3.36
C THR A 109 -12.81 -4.84 -3.46
N ASN A 110 -12.92 -5.41 -4.67
CA ASN A 110 -13.04 -6.85 -4.90
C ASN A 110 -12.38 -7.26 -6.22
N VAL A 111 -11.06 -7.10 -6.27
CA VAL A 111 -10.27 -7.38 -7.47
C VAL A 111 -10.36 -8.86 -7.90
N GLU A 112 -10.45 -9.79 -6.95
CA GLU A 112 -10.56 -11.22 -7.20
C GLU A 112 -11.82 -11.54 -8.00
N MET A 113 -12.97 -11.07 -7.53
CA MET A 113 -14.25 -11.25 -8.24
C MET A 113 -14.21 -10.62 -9.63
N MET A 114 -13.61 -9.43 -9.77
CA MET A 114 -13.48 -8.78 -11.07
C MET A 114 -12.62 -9.60 -12.02
N LEU A 115 -11.50 -10.14 -11.57
CA LEU A 115 -10.63 -11.00 -12.39
C LEU A 115 -11.26 -12.35 -12.74
N GLU A 116 -12.20 -12.84 -11.94
CA GLU A 116 -12.95 -14.07 -12.23
C GLU A 116 -14.07 -13.86 -13.25
N LYS A 117 -14.78 -12.72 -13.17
CA LYS A 117 -16.05 -12.52 -13.89
C LYS A 117 -16.00 -11.49 -15.02
N ASP A 118 -15.10 -10.51 -14.93
CA ASP A 118 -15.10 -9.37 -15.86
C ASP A 118 -14.00 -9.50 -16.93
N PRO A 119 -14.37 -9.61 -18.22
CA PRO A 119 -13.40 -9.80 -19.31
C PRO A 119 -12.43 -8.61 -19.47
N GLU A 120 -12.86 -7.39 -19.12
CA GLU A 120 -11.99 -6.22 -19.22
C GLU A 120 -10.96 -6.18 -18.09
N ALA A 121 -11.32 -6.66 -16.89
CA ALA A 121 -10.36 -6.83 -15.81
C ALA A 121 -9.32 -7.91 -16.16
N GLN A 122 -9.75 -9.03 -16.75
CA GLN A 122 -8.86 -10.09 -17.24
C GLN A 122 -7.89 -9.56 -18.30
N LYS A 123 -8.39 -8.79 -19.27
CA LYS A 123 -7.56 -8.16 -20.30
C LYS A 123 -6.53 -7.18 -19.71
N LEU A 124 -6.90 -6.44 -18.67
CA LEU A 124 -5.96 -5.56 -17.95
C LEU A 124 -4.89 -6.37 -17.22
N LEU A 125 -5.23 -7.50 -16.62
CA LEU A 125 -4.26 -8.42 -16.01
C LEU A 125 -3.25 -8.92 -17.05
N GLU A 126 -3.71 -9.33 -18.22
CA GLU A 126 -2.84 -9.75 -19.32
C GLU A 126 -1.89 -8.64 -19.78
N GLN A 127 -2.41 -7.41 -19.92
CA GLN A 127 -1.61 -6.25 -20.33
C GLN A 127 -0.59 -5.82 -19.27
N CYS A 128 -0.93 -5.93 -18.01
CA CYS A 128 -0.06 -5.53 -16.90
C CYS A 128 0.88 -6.62 -16.44
N MET A 129 0.52 -7.90 -16.67
CA MET A 129 1.24 -9.09 -16.20
C MET A 129 1.45 -9.14 -14.67
N VAL A 130 0.74 -8.30 -13.94
CA VAL A 130 0.77 -8.21 -12.49
C VAL A 130 -0.65 -8.06 -11.99
N ARG A 131 -1.05 -8.90 -11.04
CA ARG A 131 -2.33 -8.80 -10.36
C ARG A 131 -2.33 -7.56 -9.44
N MET A 132 -3.37 -6.75 -9.51
CA MET A 132 -3.59 -5.68 -8.54
C MET A 132 -3.86 -6.31 -7.17
N PRO A 133 -3.08 -5.98 -6.13
CA PRO A 133 -3.35 -6.48 -4.79
C PRO A 133 -4.59 -5.81 -4.20
N ASN A 134 -5.34 -6.56 -3.38
CA ASN A 134 -6.45 -5.98 -2.63
C ASN A 134 -5.92 -4.91 -1.66
N GLN A 135 -6.45 -3.71 -1.75
CA GLN A 135 -6.03 -2.57 -0.91
C GLN A 135 -6.80 -2.49 0.41
N ASN A 136 -7.74 -3.40 0.65
CA ASN A 136 -8.61 -3.44 1.83
C ASN A 136 -9.28 -2.08 2.10
N LEU A 137 -9.82 -1.46 1.05
CA LEU A 137 -10.57 -0.22 1.16
C LEU A 137 -12.03 -0.49 1.48
N THR A 138 -12.59 0.35 2.34
CA THR A 138 -14.04 0.41 2.52
C THR A 138 -14.72 0.98 1.27
N GLN A 139 -16.04 0.78 1.13
CA GLN A 139 -16.80 1.36 0.05
C GLN A 139 -16.72 2.90 0.03
N ASP A 140 -16.72 3.54 1.21
CA ASP A 140 -16.58 5.00 1.33
C ASP A 140 -15.20 5.47 0.84
N GLN A 141 -14.14 4.76 1.19
CA GLN A 141 -12.79 5.07 0.70
C GLN A 141 -12.67 4.87 -0.82
N ALA A 142 -13.22 3.78 -1.34
CA ALA A 142 -13.28 3.54 -2.79
C ALA A 142 -14.08 4.63 -3.50
N ARG A 143 -15.19 5.06 -2.90
CA ARG A 143 -16.01 6.16 -3.42
C ARG A 143 -15.24 7.49 -3.45
N GLN A 144 -14.45 7.80 -2.42
CA GLN A 144 -13.55 8.96 -2.40
C GLN A 144 -12.49 8.88 -3.50
N VAL A 145 -11.92 7.69 -3.74
CA VAL A 145 -10.97 7.49 -4.84
C VAL A 145 -11.61 7.75 -6.20
N VAL A 146 -12.87 7.32 -6.41
CA VAL A 146 -13.61 7.63 -7.65
C VAL A 146 -13.79 9.14 -7.82
N GLU A 147 -14.14 9.89 -6.75
CA GLU A 147 -14.24 11.36 -6.83
C GLU A 147 -12.89 12.01 -7.19
N TYR A 148 -11.81 11.50 -6.63
CA TYR A 148 -10.47 11.97 -6.99
C TYR A 148 -10.13 11.68 -8.46
N MET A 149 -10.49 10.51 -8.98
CA MET A 149 -10.34 10.17 -10.39
C MET A 149 -11.14 11.12 -11.31
N ARG A 150 -12.40 11.43 -10.93
CA ARG A 150 -13.25 12.38 -11.64
C ARG A 150 -12.62 13.78 -11.69
N SER A 151 -12.10 14.25 -10.55
CA SER A 151 -11.37 15.53 -10.47
C SER A 151 -10.12 15.50 -11.35
N ASN A 152 -9.35 14.41 -11.35
CA ASN A 152 -8.17 14.25 -12.24
C ASN A 152 -8.56 14.28 -13.73
N ASP A 153 -9.76 13.82 -14.06
CA ASP A 153 -10.30 13.81 -15.43
C ASP A 153 -10.97 15.14 -15.83
N GLY A 154 -10.95 16.14 -14.93
CA GLY A 154 -11.36 17.50 -15.18
C GLY A 154 -12.84 17.79 -14.90
N GLU A 155 -13.55 16.92 -14.19
CA GLU A 155 -14.88 17.21 -13.67
C GLU A 155 -14.81 18.28 -12.56
N LYS A 156 -15.90 19.04 -12.38
CA LYS A 156 -15.98 20.13 -11.41
C LYS A 156 -17.21 19.99 -10.52
#